data_a01922aa49304d4af8bde94b1a34a8b7
#
_entry.id   a01922aa49304d4af8bde94b1a34a8b7
#
_cell.length_a   1.000
_cell.length_b   1.000
_cell.length_c   1.000
_cell.angle_alpha   90.00
_cell.angle_beta   90.00
_cell.angle_gamma   90.00
#
_symmetry.space_group_name_H-M   'P 1'
#
loop_
_entity.id
_entity.type
_entity.pdbx_description
1 polymer ?
#
loop_
_entity_poly.entity_id
_entity_poly.type
_entity_poly.pdbx_seq_one_letter_code
_entity_poly.pdbx_strand_id
1 'polypeptide(L)'
;HHQPRRQRQMCIRDSHQDALWQAINDGTVDIVASDHAPHTLEEKSGTYPNTPSGTPGVQTLLPVMLNHAANGKLSYERVVELMAYGPIKVHKLKNKCLISEDYDADFTIVDPKMNHTISNAEQASKSGWTPYDGMKITGMPKMTIIRGQMVMREGELLDKIIAEPIAFNI
;
A
#
# COMPACT_ATOMS: atom_id res chain seq x y z
N HIS A 1 -0.84 31.04 10.36
CA HIS A 1 -2.08 30.46 9.81
C HIS A 1 -2.11 28.97 10.06
N HIS A 2 -2.73 28.55 11.16
CA HIS A 2 -3.10 27.17 11.38
C HIS A 2 -4.34 26.84 10.53
N GLN A 3 -4.15 26.60 9.25
CA GLN A 3 -5.17 25.86 8.51
C GLN A 3 -5.12 24.40 8.97
N PRO A 4 -6.25 23.81 9.39
CA PRO A 4 -6.28 22.43 9.81
C PRO A 4 -5.68 21.53 8.72
N ARG A 5 -4.82 20.57 9.08
CA ARG A 5 -4.22 19.60 8.16
C ARG A 5 -5.24 18.96 7.19
N ARG A 6 -6.50 18.89 7.62
CA ARG A 6 -7.63 18.38 6.84
C ARG A 6 -7.92 19.13 5.54
N GLN A 7 -7.80 20.46 5.51
CA GLN A 7 -8.01 21.25 4.29
C GLN A 7 -6.87 21.08 3.28
N ARG A 8 -5.66 20.78 3.72
CA ARG A 8 -4.53 20.55 2.80
C ARG A 8 -4.68 19.26 1.99
N GLN A 9 -5.32 18.23 2.54
CA GLN A 9 -5.52 16.94 1.85
C GLN A 9 -6.77 16.93 0.94
N MET A 10 -7.74 17.81 1.20
CA MET A 10 -9.01 17.83 0.46
C MET A 10 -9.04 18.77 -0.76
N CYS A 11 -8.03 19.60 -0.95
CA CYS A 11 -7.99 20.58 -2.05
C CYS A 11 -6.97 20.22 -3.12
N ILE A 12 -6.94 18.95 -3.57
CA ILE A 12 -6.17 18.53 -4.73
C ILE A 12 -7.00 18.87 -5.98
N ARG A 13 -6.58 19.86 -6.74
CA ARG A 13 -7.13 20.16 -8.07
C ARG A 13 -6.63 19.10 -9.07
N ASP A 14 -7.34 18.89 -10.16
CA ASP A 14 -6.95 17.94 -11.22
C ASP A 14 -5.52 18.20 -11.72
N SER A 15 -5.14 19.48 -11.88
CA SER A 15 -3.76 19.87 -12.21
C SER A 15 -2.70 19.42 -11.18
N HIS A 16 -3.08 19.29 -9.91
CA HIS A 16 -2.18 18.75 -8.88
C HIS A 16 -2.05 17.23 -8.98
N GLN A 17 -3.10 16.53 -9.41
CA GLN A 17 -3.03 15.09 -9.65
C GLN A 17 -2.06 14.77 -10.80
N ASP A 18 -2.13 15.51 -11.90
CA ASP A 18 -1.19 15.34 -13.01
C ASP A 18 0.26 15.63 -12.61
N ALA A 19 0.50 16.68 -11.83
CA ALA A 19 1.83 16.98 -11.29
C ALA A 19 2.33 15.89 -10.33
N LEU A 20 1.46 15.28 -9.53
CA LEU A 20 1.81 14.15 -8.66
C LEU A 20 2.17 12.91 -9.49
N TRP A 21 1.40 12.58 -10.54
CA TRP A 21 1.74 11.49 -11.44
C TRP A 21 3.06 11.72 -12.18
N GLN A 22 3.32 12.96 -12.61
CA GLN A 22 4.61 13.32 -13.19
C GLN A 22 5.74 13.10 -12.17
N ALA A 23 5.61 13.60 -10.93
CA ALA A 23 6.60 13.44 -9.87
C ALA A 23 6.83 11.97 -9.48
N ILE A 24 5.79 11.14 -9.56
CA ILE A 24 5.90 9.68 -9.38
C ILE A 24 6.76 9.08 -10.51
N ASN A 25 6.54 9.48 -11.76
CA ASN A 25 7.20 8.86 -12.91
C ASN A 25 8.63 9.38 -13.14
N ASP A 26 8.93 10.64 -12.80
CA ASP A 26 10.25 11.25 -13.02
C ASP A 26 11.24 10.99 -11.87
N GLY A 27 10.82 10.30 -10.80
CA GLY A 27 11.68 9.95 -9.68
C GLY A 27 11.74 10.99 -8.56
N THR A 28 10.97 12.07 -8.64
CA THR A 28 10.88 13.08 -7.57
C THR A 28 10.28 12.49 -6.29
N VAL A 29 9.34 11.54 -6.42
CA VAL A 29 8.74 10.81 -5.30
C VAL A 29 9.56 9.55 -5.03
N ASP A 30 10.10 9.41 -3.83
CA ASP A 30 10.88 8.23 -3.41
C ASP A 30 10.01 7.07 -2.93
N ILE A 31 8.89 7.35 -2.25
CA ILE A 31 8.06 6.33 -1.58
C ILE A 31 6.58 6.64 -1.77
N VAL A 32 5.78 5.59 -1.91
CA VAL A 32 4.32 5.63 -1.75
C VAL A 32 3.94 4.80 -0.51
N ALA A 33 3.20 5.40 0.40
CA ALA A 33 2.74 4.77 1.63
C ALA A 33 1.22 4.90 1.80
N SER A 34 0.62 3.99 2.57
CA SER A 34 -0.83 3.93 2.75
C SER A 34 -1.40 4.94 3.73
N ASP A 35 -0.56 5.51 4.61
CA ASP A 35 -1.02 6.27 5.79
C ASP A 35 -2.14 5.52 6.53
N HIS A 36 -1.94 4.20 6.75
CA HIS A 36 -2.94 3.32 7.34
C HIS A 36 -3.33 3.77 8.74
N ALA A 37 -4.47 4.47 8.83
CA ALA A 37 -5.05 4.96 10.06
C ALA A 37 -6.49 4.43 10.20
N PRO A 38 -6.65 3.15 10.57
CA PRO A 38 -7.96 2.49 10.58
C PRO A 38 -8.80 2.95 11.77
N HIS A 39 -10.07 3.20 11.50
CA HIS A 39 -11.13 3.43 12.48
C HIS A 39 -12.31 2.53 12.13
N THR A 40 -13.05 2.08 13.12
CA THR A 40 -14.25 1.26 12.88
C THR A 40 -15.34 2.06 12.17
N LEU A 41 -16.29 1.37 11.56
CA LEU A 41 -17.47 2.04 10.96
C LEU A 41 -18.29 2.79 12.03
N GLU A 42 -18.36 2.27 13.26
CA GLU A 42 -19.02 2.94 14.38
C GLU A 42 -18.35 4.29 14.69
N GLU A 43 -17.02 4.33 14.83
CA GLU A 43 -16.27 5.57 15.03
C GLU A 43 -16.44 6.56 13.86
N LYS A 44 -16.60 6.02 12.63
CA LYS A 44 -16.81 6.82 11.41
C LYS A 44 -18.25 7.34 11.27
N SER A 45 -19.22 6.77 11.97
CA SER A 45 -20.65 7.17 11.88
C SER A 45 -20.96 8.51 12.54
N GLY A 46 -20.04 9.07 13.29
CA GLY A 46 -20.20 10.36 13.97
C GLY A 46 -20.41 11.53 13.01
N THR A 47 -20.92 12.64 13.55
CA THR A 47 -21.13 13.87 12.78
C THR A 47 -19.84 14.69 12.70
N TYR A 48 -19.51 15.21 11.51
CA TYR A 48 -18.40 16.15 11.35
C TYR A 48 -18.63 17.40 12.25
N PRO A 49 -17.59 17.93 12.95
CA PRO A 49 -16.16 17.58 12.85
C PRO A 49 -15.68 16.50 13.83
N ASN A 50 -16.54 15.85 14.59
CA ASN A 50 -16.18 14.92 15.67
C ASN A 50 -15.81 13.51 15.16
N THR A 51 -16.02 13.24 13.89
CA THR A 51 -15.62 11.99 13.26
C THR A 51 -14.10 11.95 13.06
N PRO A 52 -13.39 10.88 13.49
CA PRO A 52 -11.97 10.75 13.30
C PRO A 52 -11.59 10.75 11.82
N SER A 53 -10.47 11.40 11.48
CA SER A 53 -9.88 11.32 10.15
C SER A 53 -9.06 10.03 10.01
N GLY A 54 -8.69 9.67 8.78
CA GLY A 54 -7.91 8.48 8.49
C GLY A 54 -8.74 7.38 7.85
N THR A 55 -8.07 6.52 7.10
CA THR A 55 -8.67 5.42 6.34
C THR A 55 -7.79 4.17 6.43
N PRO A 56 -8.35 2.96 6.40
CA PRO A 56 -7.57 1.76 6.21
C PRO A 56 -7.03 1.70 4.78
N GLY A 57 -5.74 1.39 4.61
CA GLY A 57 -5.10 1.40 3.29
C GLY A 57 -4.02 0.34 3.08
N VAL A 58 -3.52 -0.31 4.15
CA VAL A 58 -2.36 -1.20 4.04
C VAL A 58 -2.60 -2.40 3.11
N GLN A 59 -3.78 -2.99 3.15
CA GLN A 59 -4.11 -4.15 2.31
C GLN A 59 -4.34 -3.76 0.85
N THR A 60 -4.87 -2.56 0.60
CA THR A 60 -5.30 -2.13 -0.73
C THR A 60 -4.25 -1.34 -1.49
N LEU A 61 -3.17 -0.87 -0.82
CA LEU A 61 -2.14 -0.04 -1.45
C LEU A 61 -1.51 -0.73 -2.67
N LEU A 62 -0.98 -1.95 -2.51
CA LEU A 62 -0.35 -2.67 -3.61
C LEU A 62 -1.32 -2.99 -4.76
N PRO A 63 -2.52 -3.55 -4.52
CA PRO A 63 -3.51 -3.78 -5.58
C PRO A 63 -3.88 -2.52 -6.35
N VAL A 64 -4.07 -1.38 -5.67
CA VAL A 64 -4.38 -0.09 -6.33
C VAL A 64 -3.21 0.39 -7.18
N MET A 65 -1.96 0.27 -6.71
CA MET A 65 -0.78 0.63 -7.49
C MET A 65 -0.58 -0.28 -8.70
N LEU A 66 -0.82 -1.60 -8.57
CA LEU A 66 -0.80 -2.54 -9.69
C LEU A 66 -1.87 -2.19 -10.74
N ASN A 67 -3.07 -1.81 -10.29
CA ASN A 67 -4.14 -1.34 -11.19
C ASN A 67 -3.74 -0.08 -11.95
N HIS A 68 -3.07 0.87 -11.30
CA HIS A 68 -2.54 2.05 -11.99
C HIS A 68 -1.47 1.69 -13.02
N ALA A 69 -0.61 0.70 -12.72
CA ALA A 69 0.36 0.20 -13.68
C ALA A 69 -0.32 -0.52 -14.86
N ALA A 70 -1.30 -1.37 -14.61
CA ALA A 70 -2.09 -2.04 -15.65
C ALA A 70 -2.80 -1.04 -16.60
N ASN A 71 -3.17 0.15 -16.08
CA ASN A 71 -3.77 1.23 -16.86
C ASN A 71 -2.74 2.22 -17.44
N GLY A 72 -1.45 1.90 -17.39
CA GLY A 72 -0.37 2.68 -18.01
C GLY A 72 -0.05 4.01 -17.33
N LYS A 73 -0.45 4.22 -16.08
CA LYS A 73 -0.13 5.43 -15.30
C LYS A 73 1.33 5.45 -14.84
N LEU A 74 1.93 4.27 -14.60
CA LEU A 74 3.35 4.07 -14.27
C LEU A 74 3.75 2.65 -14.70
N SER A 75 5.05 2.32 -14.71
CA SER A 75 5.51 0.96 -14.98
C SER A 75 5.45 0.07 -13.74
N TYR A 76 5.46 -1.25 -13.91
CA TYR A 76 5.55 -2.20 -12.79
C TYR A 76 6.87 -2.08 -12.03
N GLU A 77 7.97 -1.79 -12.75
CA GLU A 77 9.27 -1.51 -12.15
C GLU A 77 9.19 -0.30 -11.22
N ARG A 78 8.44 0.73 -11.65
CA ARG A 78 8.25 1.93 -10.81
C ARG A 78 7.41 1.63 -9.56
N VAL A 79 6.43 0.72 -9.63
CA VAL A 79 5.73 0.23 -8.43
C VAL A 79 6.72 -0.43 -7.46
N VAL A 80 7.62 -1.29 -7.95
CA VAL A 80 8.63 -1.94 -7.11
C VAL A 80 9.59 -0.91 -6.50
N GLU A 81 10.04 0.08 -7.26
CA GLU A 81 10.88 1.16 -6.75
C GLU A 81 10.20 1.90 -5.59
N LEU A 82 8.96 2.34 -5.79
CA LEU A 82 8.22 3.14 -4.80
C LEU A 82 7.85 2.38 -3.52
N MET A 83 7.60 1.07 -3.64
CA MET A 83 7.07 0.25 -2.54
C MET A 83 8.11 -0.66 -1.89
N ALA A 84 9.25 -0.88 -2.54
CA ALA A 84 10.30 -1.76 -2.06
C ALA A 84 11.66 -1.03 -1.93
N TYR A 85 12.27 -0.59 -3.03
CA TYR A 85 13.60 0.05 -3.01
C TYR A 85 13.60 1.42 -2.33
N GLY A 86 12.60 2.25 -2.57
CA GLY A 86 12.48 3.57 -1.96
C GLY A 86 12.47 3.50 -0.42
N PRO A 87 11.61 2.69 0.20
CA PRO A 87 11.62 2.47 1.65
C PRO A 87 12.98 2.04 2.20
N ILE A 88 13.70 1.14 1.51
CA ILE A 88 15.04 0.73 1.96
C ILE A 88 16.01 1.89 1.96
N LYS A 89 16.05 2.62 0.86
CA LYS A 89 16.96 3.77 0.68
C LYS A 89 16.70 4.85 1.72
N VAL A 90 15.42 5.21 1.92
CA VAL A 90 15.01 6.29 2.84
C VAL A 90 15.20 5.88 4.30
N HIS A 91 14.81 4.66 4.66
CA HIS A 91 14.88 4.16 6.04
C HIS A 91 16.16 3.39 6.35
N LYS A 92 17.07 3.22 5.37
CA LYS A 92 18.33 2.49 5.51
C LYS A 92 18.12 1.06 6.05
N LEU A 93 17.15 0.34 5.49
CA LEU A 93 16.85 -1.03 5.90
C LEU A 93 17.98 -1.97 5.48
N LYS A 94 18.31 -2.93 6.37
CA LYS A 94 19.38 -3.90 6.14
C LYS A 94 18.79 -5.21 5.59
N ASN A 95 19.47 -5.82 4.63
CA ASN A 95 19.18 -7.14 4.07
C ASN A 95 17.74 -7.32 3.54
N LYS A 96 17.14 -6.27 2.96
CA LYS A 96 15.78 -6.31 2.40
C LYS A 96 15.75 -6.02 0.90
N CYS A 97 14.73 -6.52 0.21
CA CYS A 97 14.30 -6.23 -1.17
C CYS A 97 15.24 -6.61 -2.32
N LEU A 98 16.35 -7.26 -2.09
CA LEU A 98 17.13 -7.84 -3.16
C LEU A 98 16.99 -9.36 -3.15
N ILE A 99 16.90 -9.93 -4.35
CA ILE A 99 17.03 -11.38 -4.56
C ILE A 99 18.53 -11.67 -4.66
N SER A 100 19.18 -11.81 -3.51
CA SER A 100 20.61 -12.02 -3.40
C SER A 100 20.93 -12.89 -2.18
N GLU A 101 22.11 -13.51 -2.17
CA GLU A 101 22.64 -14.21 -1.00
C GLU A 101 22.69 -13.25 0.20
N ASP A 102 22.48 -13.76 1.39
CA ASP A 102 22.47 -13.03 2.66
C ASP A 102 21.32 -12.01 2.84
N TYR A 103 20.36 -11.96 1.91
CA TYR A 103 19.14 -11.15 2.05
C TYR A 103 17.98 -11.99 2.56
N ASP A 104 17.07 -11.35 3.29
CA ASP A 104 15.86 -12.00 3.76
C ASP A 104 15.02 -12.47 2.55
N ALA A 105 14.55 -13.71 2.62
CA ALA A 105 13.70 -14.31 1.59
C ALA A 105 12.25 -13.81 1.72
N ASP A 106 12.07 -12.50 1.51
CA ASP A 106 10.78 -11.81 1.54
C ASP A 106 10.29 -11.55 0.12
N PHE A 107 9.17 -12.14 -0.26
CA PHE A 107 8.63 -12.04 -1.61
C PHE A 107 7.13 -11.74 -1.59
N THR A 108 6.70 -10.90 -2.51
CA THR A 108 5.30 -10.80 -2.91
C THR A 108 5.19 -11.21 -4.37
N ILE A 109 4.48 -12.31 -4.63
CA ILE A 109 4.21 -12.80 -5.99
C ILE A 109 2.88 -12.21 -6.43
N VAL A 110 2.89 -11.52 -7.56
CA VAL A 110 1.71 -10.85 -8.10
C VAL A 110 1.27 -11.46 -9.45
N ASP A 111 -0.03 -11.46 -9.68
CA ASP A 111 -0.60 -11.69 -11.01
C ASP A 111 -1.01 -10.32 -11.59
N PRO A 112 -0.28 -9.77 -12.58
CA PRO A 112 -0.54 -8.44 -13.12
C PRO A 112 -1.79 -8.38 -14.01
N LYS A 113 -2.40 -9.52 -14.33
CA LYS A 113 -3.58 -9.61 -15.22
C LYS A 113 -4.85 -10.03 -14.48
N MET A 114 -4.76 -10.39 -13.22
CA MET A 114 -5.92 -10.83 -12.44
C MET A 114 -6.90 -9.68 -12.24
N ASN A 115 -8.14 -9.86 -12.69
CA ASN A 115 -9.22 -8.91 -12.41
C ASN A 115 -9.84 -9.25 -11.06
N HIS A 116 -10.10 -8.22 -10.27
CA HIS A 116 -10.68 -8.34 -8.94
C HIS A 116 -11.60 -7.15 -8.63
N THR A 117 -12.55 -7.34 -7.73
CA THR A 117 -13.35 -6.24 -7.17
C THR A 117 -13.08 -6.18 -5.68
N ILE A 118 -12.45 -5.10 -5.23
CA ILE A 118 -12.18 -4.89 -3.81
C ILE A 118 -13.48 -4.85 -3.03
N SER A 119 -13.54 -5.54 -1.90
CA SER A 119 -14.72 -5.52 -1.03
C SER A 119 -14.36 -5.32 0.45
N ASN A 120 -15.31 -4.75 1.20
CA ASN A 120 -15.20 -4.63 2.65
C ASN A 120 -15.10 -6.01 3.32
N ALA A 121 -15.78 -7.02 2.78
CA ALA A 121 -15.84 -8.36 3.36
C ALA A 121 -14.49 -9.10 3.39
N GLU A 122 -13.56 -8.74 2.50
CA GLU A 122 -12.24 -9.38 2.42
C GLU A 122 -11.15 -8.65 3.21
N GLN A 123 -11.51 -7.55 3.90
CA GLN A 123 -10.51 -6.77 4.65
C GLN A 123 -10.10 -7.50 5.93
N ALA A 124 -8.81 -7.83 6.04
CA ALA A 124 -8.23 -8.44 7.24
C ALA A 124 -8.11 -7.42 8.41
N SER A 125 -8.18 -6.13 8.12
CA SER A 125 -8.18 -5.09 9.13
C SER A 125 -9.42 -5.17 10.01
N LYS A 126 -9.27 -5.04 11.34
CA LYS A 126 -10.38 -4.99 12.29
C LYS A 126 -11.35 -3.83 12.05
N SER A 127 -10.99 -2.84 11.25
CA SER A 127 -11.90 -1.77 10.84
C SER A 127 -13.06 -2.26 9.98
N GLY A 128 -12.90 -3.39 9.26
CA GLY A 128 -13.95 -4.05 8.48
C GLY A 128 -14.42 -3.27 7.25
N TRP A 129 -13.64 -2.30 6.76
CA TRP A 129 -14.00 -1.51 5.59
C TRP A 129 -12.76 -0.99 4.84
N THR A 130 -12.97 -0.53 3.60
CA THR A 130 -11.96 0.15 2.79
C THR A 130 -12.60 1.29 1.99
N PRO A 131 -11.87 2.40 1.72
CA PRO A 131 -12.39 3.46 0.85
C PRO A 131 -12.50 3.03 -0.62
N TYR A 132 -12.03 1.84 -0.97
CA TYR A 132 -12.04 1.28 -2.32
C TYR A 132 -13.12 0.21 -2.52
N ASP A 133 -14.09 0.08 -1.61
CA ASP A 133 -15.17 -0.90 -1.73
C ASP A 133 -15.90 -0.78 -3.07
N GLY A 134 -16.08 -1.90 -3.78
CA GLY A 134 -16.66 -1.95 -5.11
C GLY A 134 -15.74 -1.53 -6.26
N MET A 135 -14.50 -1.10 -6.00
CA MET A 135 -13.55 -0.72 -7.05
C MET A 135 -13.08 -1.95 -7.82
N LYS A 136 -13.25 -1.93 -9.14
CA LYS A 136 -12.70 -2.94 -10.04
C LYS A 136 -11.24 -2.61 -10.35
N ILE A 137 -10.37 -3.60 -10.18
CA ILE A 137 -8.93 -3.47 -10.38
C ILE A 137 -8.37 -4.61 -11.22
N THR A 138 -7.21 -4.36 -11.81
CA THR A 138 -6.38 -5.34 -12.51
C THR A 138 -5.01 -5.40 -11.85
N GLY A 139 -4.59 -6.60 -11.46
CA GLY A 139 -3.34 -6.85 -10.73
C GLY A 139 -3.59 -7.14 -9.25
N MET A 140 -3.20 -8.35 -8.80
CA MET A 140 -3.40 -8.79 -7.41
C MET A 140 -2.17 -9.55 -6.89
N PRO A 141 -1.84 -9.39 -5.59
CA PRO A 141 -0.90 -10.28 -4.93
C PRO A 141 -1.52 -11.69 -4.79
N LYS A 142 -0.75 -12.71 -5.17
CA LYS A 142 -1.15 -14.12 -5.10
C LYS A 142 -0.55 -14.82 -3.90
N MET A 143 0.68 -14.45 -3.54
CA MET A 143 1.39 -15.06 -2.41
C MET A 143 2.26 -14.00 -1.74
N THR A 144 2.38 -14.11 -0.42
CA THR A 144 3.36 -13.37 0.38
C THR A 144 4.20 -14.37 1.17
N ILE A 145 5.50 -14.23 1.04
CA ILE A 145 6.50 -15.05 1.71
C ILE A 145 7.35 -14.11 2.56
N ILE A 146 7.53 -14.44 3.82
CA ILE A 146 8.38 -13.70 4.76
C ILE A 146 9.43 -14.67 5.31
N ARG A 147 10.70 -14.35 5.16
CA ARG A 147 11.85 -15.19 5.55
C ARG A 147 11.71 -16.64 5.09
N GLY A 148 11.30 -16.81 3.83
CA GLY A 148 11.11 -18.13 3.22
C GLY A 148 9.84 -18.88 3.66
N GLN A 149 8.98 -18.26 4.48
CA GLN A 149 7.73 -18.86 4.91
C GLN A 149 6.53 -18.17 4.27
N MET A 150 5.67 -18.97 3.67
CA MET A 150 4.43 -18.47 3.08
C MET A 150 3.47 -18.05 4.20
N VAL A 151 3.05 -16.79 4.18
CA VAL A 151 2.14 -16.18 5.18
C VAL A 151 0.78 -15.81 4.57
N MET A 152 0.69 -15.70 3.25
CA MET A 152 -0.56 -15.49 2.52
C MET A 152 -0.52 -16.24 1.19
N ARG A 153 -1.65 -16.84 0.81
CA ARG A 153 -1.86 -17.48 -0.48
C ARG A 153 -3.29 -17.26 -0.95
N GLU A 154 -3.45 -16.82 -2.21
CA GLU A 154 -4.75 -16.60 -2.86
C GLU A 154 -5.73 -15.74 -2.04
N GLY A 155 -5.21 -14.75 -1.29
CA GLY A 155 -6.00 -13.89 -0.42
C GLY A 155 -6.22 -14.43 0.99
N GLU A 156 -5.89 -15.69 1.26
CA GLU A 156 -6.02 -16.30 2.59
C GLU A 156 -4.76 -16.09 3.40
N LEU A 157 -4.90 -15.59 4.63
CA LEU A 157 -3.82 -15.50 5.61
C LEU A 157 -3.57 -16.88 6.22
N LEU A 158 -2.30 -17.26 6.30
CA LEU A 158 -1.88 -18.52 6.90
C LEU A 158 -1.41 -18.27 8.34
N ASP A 159 -1.73 -19.18 9.27
CA ASP A 159 -1.51 -19.05 10.72
C ASP A 159 -0.03 -18.99 11.17
N LYS A 160 0.91 -18.88 10.25
CA LYS A 160 2.33 -18.79 10.55
C LYS A 160 2.80 -17.34 10.50
N ILE A 161 2.75 -16.67 11.63
CA ILE A 161 3.31 -15.32 11.75
C ILE A 161 4.71 -15.44 12.34
N ILE A 162 5.73 -15.17 11.51
CA ILE A 162 7.11 -15.00 11.98
C ILE A 162 7.43 -13.51 11.85
N ALA A 163 7.16 -12.79 12.92
CA ALA A 163 7.54 -11.39 13.03
C ALA A 163 8.90 -11.29 13.74
N GLU A 164 9.82 -10.56 13.12
CA GLU A 164 11.08 -10.15 13.73
C GLU A 164 11.32 -8.67 13.48
N PRO A 165 12.01 -7.97 14.39
CA PRO A 165 12.39 -6.59 14.18
C PRO A 165 13.25 -6.42 12.93
N ILE A 166 13.01 -5.35 12.16
CA ILE A 166 13.83 -4.99 11.03
C ILE A 166 15.12 -4.34 11.53
N ALA A 167 16.26 -4.72 10.94
CA ALA A 167 17.54 -4.09 11.20
C ALA A 167 17.77 -2.89 10.27
N PHE A 168 18.48 -1.89 10.77
CA PHE A 168 18.83 -0.66 10.05
C PHE A 168 20.35 -0.55 9.90
N ASN A 169 20.80 0.05 8.79
CA ASN A 169 22.17 0.48 8.61
C ASN A 169 22.33 1.87 9.25
N ILE A 170 22.87 1.92 10.46
CA ILE A 170 23.12 3.14 11.23
C ILE A 170 24.46 3.72 10.82
#